data_744a3aaea224024928a0cc3db98639ec
#
_entry.id   744a3aaea224024928a0cc3db98639ec
#
_cell.length_a   1.000
_cell.length_b   1.000
_cell.length_c   1.000
_cell.angle_alpha   90.00
_cell.angle_beta   90.00
_cell.angle_gamma   90.00
#
_symmetry.space_group_name_H-M   'P 1'
#
loop_
_entity.id
_entity.type
_entity.pdbx_description
1 polymer ?
#
loop_
_entity_poly.entity_id
_entity_poly.type
_entity_poly.pdbx_seq_one_letter_code
_entity_poly.pdbx_strand_id
1 'polypeptide(L)'
;MARLTGKVAVITGGAGGIGIEAGRLFAAEGAKVLLVDLADGPLQQAVQTIGSEVVSYVAADVTQPEHTQHYVRTAVERYGRIDIYLANAGIEGVVQPITDYPIDMFDRVLAVNVRGVWLGLKYVIPEMRKCGS
;
A
#
# COMPACT_ATOMS: atom_id res chain seq x y z
N MET A 1 1.05 21.16 12.48
CA MET A 1 -0.13 21.56 11.70
C MET A 1 -0.61 20.36 10.87
N ALA A 2 -1.89 20.07 10.93
CA ALA A 2 -2.45 18.91 10.24
C ALA A 2 -2.77 19.23 8.77
N ARG A 3 -1.88 18.85 7.88
CA ARG A 3 -2.01 19.15 6.44
C ARG A 3 -2.92 18.17 5.70
N LEU A 4 -3.23 17.04 6.30
CA LEU A 4 -3.98 15.95 5.65
C LEU A 4 -5.33 15.66 6.34
N THR A 5 -5.84 16.60 7.10
CA THR A 5 -7.13 16.43 7.79
C THR A 5 -8.24 16.09 6.79
N GLY A 6 -9.00 15.04 7.07
CA GLY A 6 -10.07 14.57 6.19
C GLY A 6 -9.61 13.74 5.01
N LYS A 7 -8.31 13.57 4.82
CA LYS A 7 -7.76 12.75 3.73
C LYS A 7 -7.64 11.30 4.15
N VAL A 8 -7.74 10.41 3.16
CA VAL A 8 -7.58 8.96 3.34
C VAL A 8 -6.43 8.49 2.45
N ALA A 9 -5.47 7.81 3.06
CA ALA A 9 -4.30 7.29 2.38
C ALA A 9 -4.29 5.76 2.39
N VAL A 10 -3.90 5.17 1.26
CA VAL A 10 -3.61 3.74 1.15
C VAL A 10 -2.12 3.61 0.83
N ILE A 11 -1.41 2.78 1.59
CA ILE A 11 0.02 2.58 1.45
C ILE A 11 0.28 1.09 1.24
N THR A 12 0.74 0.69 0.06
CA THR A 12 1.22 -0.67 -0.16
C THR A 12 2.66 -0.80 0.34
N GLY A 13 3.09 -2.01 0.69
CA GLY A 13 4.36 -2.18 1.39
C GLY A 13 4.33 -1.55 2.78
N GLY A 14 3.16 -1.52 3.40
CA GLY A 14 2.90 -0.80 4.64
C GLY A 14 3.60 -1.34 5.88
N ALA A 15 4.07 -2.59 5.83
CA ALA A 15 4.84 -3.19 6.92
C ALA A 15 6.35 -2.98 6.80
N GLY A 16 6.83 -2.40 5.71
CA GLY A 16 8.24 -2.08 5.51
C GLY A 16 8.63 -0.74 6.13
N GLY A 17 9.93 -0.46 6.20
CA GLY A 17 10.45 0.74 6.86
C GLY A 17 9.89 2.04 6.29
N ILE A 18 9.88 2.19 4.97
CA ILE A 18 9.34 3.39 4.31
C ILE A 18 7.84 3.49 4.52
N GLY A 19 7.12 2.36 4.37
CA GLY A 19 5.67 2.33 4.54
C GLY A 19 5.21 2.68 5.95
N ILE A 20 5.88 2.15 6.97
CA ILE A 20 5.58 2.46 8.37
C ILE A 20 5.79 3.95 8.65
N GLU A 21 6.92 4.50 8.21
CA GLU A 21 7.26 5.89 8.44
C GLU A 21 6.29 6.84 7.71
N ALA A 22 5.92 6.50 6.47
CA ALA A 22 4.92 7.26 5.72
C ALA A 22 3.56 7.21 6.45
N GLY A 23 3.15 6.03 6.91
CA GLY A 23 1.90 5.88 7.66
C GLY A 23 1.87 6.70 8.93
N ARG A 24 2.99 6.69 9.67
CA ARG A 24 3.14 7.50 10.88
C ARG A 24 3.01 9.00 10.58
N LEU A 25 3.71 9.47 9.57
CA LEU A 25 3.68 10.89 9.19
C LEU A 25 2.31 11.32 8.68
N PHE A 26 1.68 10.51 7.84
CA PHE A 26 0.35 10.83 7.32
C PHE A 26 -0.68 10.89 8.43
N ALA A 27 -0.65 9.93 9.36
CA ALA A 27 -1.54 9.93 10.52
C ALA A 27 -1.30 11.16 11.41
N ALA A 28 -0.04 11.53 11.63
CA ALA A 28 0.30 12.73 12.40
C ALA A 28 -0.21 14.01 11.75
N GLU A 29 -0.34 14.02 10.42
CA GLU A 29 -0.88 15.16 9.67
C GLU A 29 -2.41 15.10 9.51
N GLY A 30 -3.07 14.15 10.13
CA GLY A 30 -4.53 14.09 10.19
C GLY A 30 -5.20 13.13 9.22
N ALA A 31 -4.44 12.37 8.43
CA ALA A 31 -5.01 11.40 7.50
C ALA A 31 -5.46 10.12 8.22
N LYS A 32 -6.47 9.48 7.68
CA LYS A 32 -6.77 8.07 7.97
C LYS A 32 -5.95 7.22 7.02
N VAL A 33 -5.37 6.14 7.52
CA VAL A 33 -4.37 5.36 6.77
C VAL A 33 -4.73 3.88 6.76
N LEU A 34 -4.73 3.28 5.58
CA LEU A 34 -4.79 1.83 5.41
C LEU A 34 -3.43 1.33 4.94
N LEU A 35 -2.79 0.49 5.75
CA LEU A 35 -1.56 -0.19 5.39
C LEU A 35 -1.87 -1.52 4.72
N VAL A 36 -1.22 -1.79 3.60
CA VAL A 36 -1.39 -3.01 2.81
C VAL A 36 -0.05 -3.71 2.66
N ASP A 37 0.02 -4.98 3.00
CA ASP A 37 1.21 -5.82 2.79
C ASP A 37 0.78 -7.30 2.75
N LEU A 38 1.74 -8.20 2.54
CA LEU A 38 1.45 -9.63 2.34
C LEU A 38 0.98 -10.34 3.59
N ALA A 39 1.49 -10.00 4.77
CA ALA A 39 1.30 -10.80 5.98
C ALA A 39 0.71 -9.98 7.13
N ASP A 40 -0.24 -10.59 7.84
CA ASP A 40 -0.92 -9.98 8.99
C ASP A 40 0.03 -9.62 10.13
N GLY A 41 0.95 -10.51 10.49
CA GLY A 41 1.83 -10.32 11.64
C GLY A 41 2.64 -9.02 11.57
N PRO A 42 3.43 -8.81 10.50
CA PRO A 42 4.17 -7.55 10.32
C PRO A 42 3.27 -6.33 10.25
N LEU A 43 2.07 -6.46 9.64
CA LEU A 43 1.11 -5.36 9.57
C LEU A 43 0.56 -4.99 10.95
N GLN A 44 0.25 -5.98 11.79
CA GLN A 44 -0.17 -5.73 13.16
C GLN A 44 0.90 -4.99 13.94
N GLN A 45 2.16 -5.40 13.80
CA GLN A 45 3.28 -4.71 14.44
C GLN A 45 3.43 -3.27 13.94
N ALA A 46 3.27 -3.05 12.64
CA ALA A 46 3.34 -1.72 12.04
C ALA A 46 2.28 -0.79 12.63
N VAL A 47 1.04 -1.26 12.73
CA VAL A 47 -0.06 -0.49 13.33
C VAL A 47 0.24 -0.18 14.80
N GLN A 48 0.73 -1.16 15.56
CA GLN A 48 1.10 -0.95 16.96
C GLN A 48 2.26 0.05 17.11
N THR A 49 3.26 -0.04 16.24
CA THR A 49 4.41 0.86 16.26
C THR A 49 3.97 2.31 16.02
N ILE A 50 3.06 2.52 15.07
CA ILE A 50 2.53 3.86 14.78
C ILE A 50 1.66 4.35 15.95
N GLY A 51 0.88 3.45 16.55
CA GLY A 51 0.11 3.74 17.75
C GLY A 51 -1.04 4.72 17.57
N SER A 52 -1.54 4.89 16.33
CA SER A 52 -2.65 5.79 16.03
C SER A 52 -3.92 5.02 15.74
N GLU A 53 -5.04 5.48 16.30
CA GLU A 53 -6.37 4.87 16.07
C GLU A 53 -6.85 4.99 14.62
N VAL A 54 -6.29 5.94 13.85
CA VAL A 54 -6.69 6.18 12.47
C VAL A 54 -5.89 5.35 11.47
N VAL A 55 -5.02 4.46 11.94
CA VAL A 55 -4.24 3.56 11.11
C VAL A 55 -4.76 2.13 11.26
N SER A 56 -5.10 1.51 10.15
CA SER A 56 -5.52 0.10 10.12
C SER A 56 -4.76 -0.61 8.99
N TYR A 57 -5.01 -1.92 8.84
CA TYR A 57 -4.31 -2.70 7.83
C TYR A 57 -5.22 -3.74 7.17
N VAL A 58 -4.78 -4.23 6.03
CA VAL A 58 -5.34 -5.40 5.37
C VAL A 58 -4.21 -6.15 4.66
N ALA A 59 -4.19 -7.47 4.79
CA ALA A 59 -3.23 -8.29 4.07
C ALA A 59 -3.70 -8.51 2.63
N ALA A 60 -2.80 -8.32 1.67
CA ALA A 60 -3.10 -8.49 0.25
C ALA A 60 -1.80 -8.68 -0.54
N ASP A 61 -1.90 -9.49 -1.60
CA ASP A 61 -0.82 -9.64 -2.58
C ASP A 61 -1.08 -8.64 -3.72
N VAL A 62 -0.20 -7.66 -3.87
CA VAL A 62 -0.37 -6.60 -4.88
C VAL A 62 -0.30 -7.11 -6.33
N THR A 63 0.16 -8.34 -6.53
CA THR A 63 0.22 -8.97 -7.87
C THR A 63 -1.12 -9.56 -8.31
N GLN A 64 -2.11 -9.63 -7.40
CA GLN A 64 -3.40 -10.26 -7.66
C GLN A 64 -4.48 -9.22 -7.82
N PRO A 65 -5.19 -9.19 -8.98
CA PRO A 65 -6.25 -8.20 -9.21
C PRO A 65 -7.35 -8.22 -8.14
N GLU A 66 -7.76 -9.41 -7.71
CA GLU A 66 -8.80 -9.58 -6.70
C GLU A 66 -8.38 -9.02 -5.34
N HIS A 67 -7.10 -9.16 -4.99
CA HIS A 67 -6.55 -8.60 -3.75
C HIS A 67 -6.51 -7.07 -3.82
N THR A 68 -6.18 -6.52 -4.98
CA THR A 68 -6.18 -5.07 -5.19
C THR A 68 -7.59 -4.51 -5.05
N GLN A 69 -8.57 -5.14 -5.68
CA GLN A 69 -9.98 -4.76 -5.53
C GLN A 69 -10.41 -4.84 -4.06
N HIS A 70 -9.94 -5.85 -3.34
CA HIS A 70 -10.28 -6.04 -1.93
C HIS A 70 -9.73 -4.90 -1.07
N TYR A 71 -8.46 -4.53 -1.20
CA TYR A 71 -7.93 -3.47 -0.34
C TYR A 71 -8.50 -2.10 -0.71
N VAL A 72 -8.80 -1.85 -1.98
CA VAL A 72 -9.47 -0.61 -2.39
C VAL A 72 -10.87 -0.54 -1.76
N ARG A 73 -11.63 -1.62 -1.85
CA ARG A 73 -12.96 -1.71 -1.26
C ARG A 73 -12.91 -1.54 0.26
N THR A 74 -11.92 -2.14 0.91
CA THR A 74 -11.73 -2.01 2.36
C THR A 74 -11.51 -0.56 2.76
N ALA A 75 -10.68 0.18 2.04
CA ALA A 75 -10.44 1.59 2.32
C ALA A 75 -11.73 2.41 2.21
N VAL A 76 -12.49 2.17 1.15
CA VAL A 76 -13.75 2.90 0.94
C VAL A 76 -14.80 2.54 2.00
N GLU A 77 -14.92 1.26 2.36
CA GLU A 77 -15.83 0.81 3.41
C GLU A 77 -15.48 1.38 4.78
N ARG A 78 -14.19 1.42 5.14
CA ARG A 78 -13.74 1.93 6.45
C ARG A 78 -13.73 3.44 6.53
N TYR A 79 -13.33 4.12 5.46
CA TYR A 79 -13.01 5.56 5.51
C TYR A 79 -13.81 6.40 4.52
N GLY A 80 -14.52 5.79 3.59
CA GLY A 80 -15.46 6.48 2.69
C GLY A 80 -14.85 7.02 1.41
N ARG A 81 -13.53 7.13 1.30
CA ARG A 81 -12.85 7.74 0.15
C ARG A 81 -11.39 7.32 0.07
N ILE A 82 -10.74 7.61 -1.03
CA ILE A 82 -9.28 7.51 -1.16
C ILE A 82 -8.79 8.81 -1.80
N ASP A 83 -7.86 9.48 -1.14
CA ASP A 83 -7.25 10.72 -1.62
C ASP A 83 -5.79 10.53 -2.00
N ILE A 84 -5.09 9.64 -1.30
CA ILE A 84 -3.65 9.43 -1.44
C ILE A 84 -3.39 7.95 -1.63
N TYR A 85 -2.62 7.62 -2.65
CA TYR A 85 -2.17 6.25 -2.86
C TYR A 85 -0.65 6.23 -2.99
N LEU A 86 0.02 5.62 -2.03
CA LEU A 86 1.47 5.44 -2.07
C LEU A 86 1.77 4.00 -2.51
N ALA A 87 2.12 3.85 -3.78
CA ALA A 87 2.48 2.56 -4.37
C ALA A 87 3.92 2.24 -3.98
N ASN A 88 4.12 1.79 -2.75
CA ASN A 88 5.42 1.59 -2.13
C ASN A 88 5.88 0.13 -2.12
N ALA A 89 4.98 -0.83 -2.35
CA ALA A 89 5.35 -2.24 -2.37
C ALA A 89 6.37 -2.51 -3.48
N GLY A 90 7.46 -3.19 -3.13
CA GLY A 90 8.51 -3.53 -4.08
C GLY A 90 9.45 -4.57 -3.49
N ILE A 91 10.13 -5.28 -4.36
CA ILE A 91 11.18 -6.25 -3.97
C ILE A 91 12.43 -6.00 -4.79
N GLU A 92 13.60 -6.28 -4.20
CA GLU A 92 14.89 -6.15 -4.89
C GLU A 92 15.18 -7.32 -5.83
N GLY A 93 14.67 -8.49 -5.50
CA GLY A 93 15.07 -9.72 -6.16
C GLY A 93 16.44 -10.20 -5.65
N VAL A 94 17.22 -10.80 -6.54
CA VAL A 94 18.55 -11.30 -6.21
C VAL A 94 19.62 -10.47 -6.94
N VAL A 95 20.84 -10.45 -6.38
CA VAL A 95 21.97 -9.77 -7.01
C VAL A 95 22.77 -10.80 -7.77
N GLN A 96 22.62 -10.81 -9.10
CA GLN A 96 23.28 -11.76 -9.99
C GLN A 96 23.56 -11.07 -11.33
N PRO A 97 24.63 -11.49 -12.07
CA PRO A 97 24.81 -11.07 -13.45
C PRO A 97 23.60 -11.44 -14.29
N ILE A 98 23.33 -10.69 -15.34
CA ILE A 98 22.15 -10.91 -16.18
C ILE A 98 22.10 -12.33 -16.75
N THR A 99 23.27 -12.90 -17.09
CA THR A 99 23.35 -14.24 -17.67
C THR A 99 23.00 -15.35 -16.68
N ASP A 100 23.11 -15.07 -15.37
CA ASP A 100 22.84 -16.04 -14.29
C ASP A 100 21.55 -15.71 -13.55
N TYR A 101 20.85 -14.66 -13.95
CA TYR A 101 19.66 -14.21 -13.25
C TYR A 101 18.50 -15.20 -13.44
N PRO A 102 17.86 -15.69 -12.35
CA PRO A 102 16.73 -16.61 -12.47
C PRO A 102 15.53 -15.97 -13.16
N ILE A 103 14.96 -16.68 -14.13
CA ILE A 103 13.79 -16.18 -14.88
C ILE A 103 12.60 -15.96 -13.97
N ASP A 104 12.34 -16.89 -13.05
CA ASP A 104 11.23 -16.77 -12.10
C ASP A 104 11.37 -15.56 -11.18
N MET A 105 12.58 -15.22 -10.78
CA MET A 105 12.83 -14.02 -9.97
C MET A 105 12.61 -12.75 -10.80
N PHE A 106 13.04 -12.75 -12.06
CA PHE A 106 12.77 -11.64 -12.97
C PHE A 106 11.26 -11.39 -13.10
N ASP A 107 10.50 -12.46 -13.33
CA ASP A 107 9.04 -12.37 -13.45
C ASP A 107 8.41 -11.84 -12.15
N ARG A 108 8.90 -12.30 -11.01
CA ARG A 108 8.40 -11.88 -9.70
C ARG A 108 8.68 -10.40 -9.43
N VAL A 109 9.87 -9.93 -9.73
CA VAL A 109 10.23 -8.51 -9.56
C VAL A 109 9.33 -7.63 -10.41
N LEU A 110 9.11 -8.00 -11.67
CA LEU A 110 8.19 -7.26 -12.54
C LEU A 110 6.75 -7.32 -12.05
N ALA A 111 6.31 -8.48 -11.58
CA ALA A 111 4.96 -8.65 -11.07
C ALA A 111 4.68 -7.73 -9.87
N VAL A 112 5.61 -7.63 -8.93
CA VAL A 112 5.45 -6.78 -7.75
C VAL A 112 5.68 -5.31 -8.09
N ASN A 113 6.83 -5.00 -8.72
CA ASN A 113 7.29 -3.61 -8.85
C ASN A 113 6.63 -2.85 -10.00
N VAL A 114 6.12 -3.55 -11.00
CA VAL A 114 5.50 -2.92 -12.18
C VAL A 114 4.02 -3.24 -12.24
N ARG A 115 3.67 -4.51 -12.36
CA ARG A 115 2.27 -4.92 -12.48
C ARG A 115 1.46 -4.54 -11.24
N GLY A 116 2.04 -4.72 -10.04
CA GLY A 116 1.37 -4.35 -8.79
C GLY A 116 1.04 -2.88 -8.70
N VAL A 117 1.95 -2.01 -9.16
CA VAL A 117 1.71 -0.57 -9.23
C VAL A 117 0.60 -0.26 -10.22
N TRP A 118 0.64 -0.85 -11.41
CA TRP A 118 -0.37 -0.66 -12.44
C TRP A 118 -1.76 -1.09 -11.97
N LEU A 119 -1.86 -2.26 -11.33
CA LEU A 119 -3.12 -2.75 -10.78
C LEU A 119 -3.68 -1.78 -9.74
N GLY A 120 -2.81 -1.28 -8.85
CA GLY A 120 -3.21 -0.30 -7.86
C GLY A 120 -3.80 0.95 -8.49
N LEU A 121 -3.12 1.52 -9.47
CA LEU A 121 -3.60 2.71 -10.18
C LEU A 121 -4.93 2.45 -10.88
N LYS A 122 -5.06 1.27 -11.51
CA LYS A 122 -6.29 0.89 -12.21
C LYS A 122 -7.52 0.94 -11.30
N TYR A 123 -7.40 0.48 -10.07
CA TYR A 123 -8.54 0.37 -9.15
C TYR A 123 -8.66 1.52 -8.16
N VAL A 124 -7.57 2.22 -7.85
CA VAL A 124 -7.60 3.37 -6.93
C VAL A 124 -8.08 4.65 -7.63
N ILE A 125 -7.60 4.92 -8.84
CA ILE A 125 -7.94 6.16 -9.55
C ILE A 125 -9.45 6.37 -9.71
N PRO A 126 -10.25 5.36 -10.07
CA PRO A 126 -11.70 5.56 -10.13
C PRO A 126 -12.30 6.06 -8.82
N GLU A 127 -11.80 5.57 -7.68
CA GLU A 127 -12.28 6.04 -6.37
C GLU A 127 -11.85 7.46 -6.08
N MET A 128 -10.62 7.83 -6.44
CA MET A 128 -10.16 9.21 -6.31
C MET A 128 -11.03 10.17 -7.12
N ARG A 129 -11.38 9.78 -8.33
CA ARG A 129 -12.23 10.61 -9.22
C ARG A 129 -13.61 10.87 -8.65
N LYS A 130 -14.17 9.91 -7.90
CA LYS A 130 -15.50 10.07 -7.28
C LYS A 130 -15.53 11.19 -6.26
N CYS A 131 -14.43 11.49 -5.59
CA CYS A 131 -14.37 12.56 -4.59
C CYS A 131 -13.55 13.77 -5.04
N GLY A 132 -13.17 13.84 -6.31
CA GLY A 132 -12.42 14.95 -6.86
C GLY A 132 -10.98 15.04 -6.41
N SER A 133 -10.42 13.93 -5.96
CA SER A 133 -9.04 13.88 -5.47
C SER A 133 -8.05 13.48 -6.55
#